data_88603f8496fe7cc604ead089f7985447
#
_entry.id   88603f8496fe7cc604ead089f7985447
#
_cell.length_a   1.000
_cell.length_b   1.000
_cell.length_c   1.000
_cell.angle_alpha   90.00
_cell.angle_beta   90.00
_cell.angle_gamma   90.00
#
_symmetry.space_group_name_H-M   'P 1'
#
loop_
_entity.id
_entity.type
_entity.pdbx_description
1 polymer ?
#
loop_
_entity_poly.entity_id
_entity_poly.type
_entity_poly.pdbx_seq_one_letter_code
_entity_poly.pdbx_strand_id
1 'polypeptide(L)'
;NVPWLFFLNIDSSYADLRSRYQAIFDQGKELGIYVYCLYTDGDPEKLLPLIEHNPDCAMILLCNSAAVTEDFAKAAESLNNMLIGVAYDDNTDTACLVLRDHRLLYSIYRMYTDTESDEILSGSYARFAEEMHCPFVAVLADPGCSASVRENVYKAVVGAEIPYHSY
;
A
#
# COMPACT_ATOMS: atom_id res chain seq x y z
N ASN A 1 19.56 11.47 -11.33
CA ASN A 1 19.03 10.75 -10.18
C ASN A 1 18.07 9.68 -10.65
N VAL A 2 18.36 8.43 -10.34
CA VAL A 2 17.45 7.30 -10.60
C VAL A 2 16.43 7.30 -9.46
N PRO A 3 15.12 7.17 -9.74
CA PRO A 3 14.13 7.02 -8.69
C PRO A 3 14.40 5.73 -7.91
N TRP A 4 14.16 5.76 -6.61
CA TRP A 4 14.35 4.59 -5.74
C TRP A 4 13.09 3.68 -5.67
N LEU A 5 11.94 4.19 -6.12
CA LEU A 5 10.64 3.54 -6.12
C LEU A 5 9.89 3.85 -7.41
N PHE A 6 9.24 2.86 -7.99
CA PHE A 6 8.24 3.02 -9.04
C PHE A 6 6.83 2.75 -8.54
N PHE A 7 5.90 3.63 -8.91
CA PHE A 7 4.47 3.41 -8.75
C PHE A 7 3.87 2.92 -10.08
N LEU A 8 3.23 1.75 -10.04
CA LEU A 8 2.61 1.13 -11.21
C LEU A 8 1.11 0.92 -10.98
N ASN A 9 0.31 1.50 -11.85
CA ASN A 9 -1.11 1.17 -11.94
C ASN A 9 -1.26 -0.04 -12.87
N ILE A 10 -1.69 -1.17 -12.32
CA ILE A 10 -1.80 -2.44 -13.03
C ILE A 10 -3.26 -2.68 -13.42
N ASP A 11 -3.51 -2.79 -14.70
CA ASP A 11 -4.80 -3.23 -15.20
C ASP A 11 -4.92 -4.77 -15.08
N SER A 12 -5.61 -5.23 -14.04
CA SER A 12 -5.79 -6.65 -13.76
C SER A 12 -6.81 -7.35 -14.69
N SER A 13 -7.39 -6.64 -15.66
CA SER A 13 -8.25 -7.25 -16.68
C SER A 13 -7.48 -8.10 -17.70
N TYR A 14 -6.18 -7.87 -17.86
CA TYR A 14 -5.35 -8.69 -18.74
C TYR A 14 -5.20 -10.12 -18.20
N ALA A 15 -5.30 -11.10 -19.12
CA ALA A 15 -5.19 -12.52 -18.76
C ALA A 15 -3.78 -12.92 -18.33
N ASP A 16 -2.74 -12.28 -18.90
CA ASP A 16 -1.33 -12.55 -18.62
C ASP A 16 -0.62 -11.25 -18.22
N LEU A 17 -0.65 -10.95 -16.93
CA LEU A 17 0.01 -9.77 -16.36
C LEU A 17 1.53 -9.86 -16.44
N ARG A 18 2.09 -11.07 -16.35
CA ARG A 18 3.52 -11.28 -16.43
C ARG A 18 4.05 -10.87 -17.79
N SER A 19 3.49 -11.38 -18.87
CA SER A 19 3.90 -10.98 -20.23
C SER A 19 3.75 -9.48 -20.46
N ARG A 20 2.79 -8.84 -19.81
CA ARG A 20 2.50 -7.42 -19.97
C ARG A 20 3.48 -6.52 -19.23
N TYR A 21 3.83 -6.87 -18.00
CA TYR A 21 4.52 -5.97 -17.07
C TYR A 21 5.95 -6.39 -16.73
N GLN A 22 6.37 -7.64 -16.99
CA GLN A 22 7.69 -8.13 -16.57
C GLN A 22 8.85 -7.28 -17.09
N ALA A 23 8.76 -6.78 -18.32
CA ALA A 23 9.81 -5.94 -18.90
C ALA A 23 10.09 -4.66 -18.10
N ILE A 24 9.09 -4.14 -17.34
CA ILE A 24 9.28 -2.97 -16.48
C ILE A 24 10.19 -3.32 -15.31
N PHE A 25 9.98 -4.49 -14.70
CA PHE A 25 10.82 -4.97 -13.58
C PHE A 25 12.24 -5.28 -14.06
N ASP A 26 12.39 -5.93 -15.21
CA ASP A 26 13.70 -6.27 -15.76
C ASP A 26 14.52 -5.01 -16.07
N GLN A 27 13.94 -4.02 -16.75
CA GLN A 27 14.57 -2.73 -17.01
C GLN A 27 14.83 -1.94 -15.73
N GLY A 28 13.90 -1.98 -14.76
CA GLY A 28 14.08 -1.35 -13.47
C GLY A 28 15.30 -1.88 -12.73
N LYS A 29 15.49 -3.21 -12.70
CA LYS A 29 16.65 -3.86 -12.09
C LYS A 29 17.96 -3.44 -12.76
N GLU A 30 18.00 -3.32 -14.10
CA GLU A 30 19.16 -2.80 -14.83
C GLU A 30 19.52 -1.37 -14.40
N LEU A 31 18.52 -0.58 -13.98
CA LEU A 31 18.69 0.78 -13.47
C LEU A 31 18.93 0.84 -11.96
N GLY A 32 18.93 -0.30 -11.26
CA GLY A 32 19.09 -0.36 -9.81
C GLY A 32 17.82 -0.06 -9.01
N ILE A 33 16.64 -0.24 -9.62
CA ILE A 33 15.34 -0.01 -8.98
C ILE A 33 14.77 -1.36 -8.55
N TYR A 34 14.58 -1.52 -7.23
CA TYR A 34 14.12 -2.76 -6.60
C TYR A 34 12.89 -2.58 -5.72
N VAL A 35 12.30 -1.37 -5.67
CA VAL A 35 11.09 -1.09 -4.87
C VAL A 35 9.98 -0.64 -5.80
N TYR A 36 8.85 -1.34 -5.71
CA TYR A 36 7.68 -1.08 -6.55
C TYR A 36 6.43 -0.96 -5.69
N CYS A 37 5.63 0.07 -5.96
CA CYS A 37 4.29 0.22 -5.42
C CYS A 37 3.30 -0.14 -6.53
N LEU A 38 2.54 -1.21 -6.33
CA LEU A 38 1.58 -1.73 -7.28
C LEU A 38 0.17 -1.36 -6.81
N TYR A 39 -0.62 -0.83 -7.70
CA TYR A 39 -2.02 -0.53 -7.44
C TYR A 39 -2.90 -1.17 -8.52
N THR A 40 -4.06 -1.67 -8.14
CA THR A 40 -5.09 -2.12 -9.07
C THR A 40 -6.48 -1.79 -8.54
N ASP A 41 -7.37 -1.34 -9.42
CA ASP A 41 -8.80 -1.19 -9.11
C ASP A 41 -9.55 -2.53 -9.15
N GLY A 42 -8.91 -3.56 -9.71
CA GLY A 42 -9.49 -4.89 -9.88
C GLY A 42 -9.07 -5.86 -8.78
N ASP A 43 -8.92 -7.12 -9.17
CA ASP A 43 -8.58 -8.22 -8.28
C ASP A 43 -7.08 -8.25 -7.97
N PRO A 44 -6.63 -7.96 -6.73
CA PRO A 44 -5.23 -7.97 -6.36
C PRO A 44 -4.60 -9.37 -6.36
N GLU A 45 -5.39 -10.44 -6.24
CA GLU A 45 -4.90 -11.82 -6.28
C GLU A 45 -4.20 -12.12 -7.60
N LYS A 46 -4.68 -11.52 -8.69
CA LYS A 46 -4.04 -11.66 -10.01
C LYS A 46 -2.62 -11.11 -10.10
N LEU A 47 -2.22 -10.22 -9.18
CA LEU A 47 -0.88 -9.66 -9.14
C LEU A 47 0.12 -10.58 -8.41
N LEU A 48 -0.35 -11.52 -7.60
CA LEU A 48 0.52 -12.39 -6.80
C LEU A 48 1.54 -13.18 -7.65
N PRO A 49 1.19 -13.77 -8.82
CA PRO A 49 2.17 -14.43 -9.67
C PRO A 49 3.26 -13.50 -10.22
N LEU A 50 2.93 -12.23 -10.46
CA LEU A 50 3.90 -11.22 -10.90
C LEU A 50 4.88 -10.88 -9.77
N ILE A 51 4.40 -10.78 -8.53
CA ILE A 51 5.19 -10.53 -7.32
C ILE A 51 6.10 -11.73 -7.06
N GLU A 52 5.57 -12.95 -7.10
CA GLU A 52 6.31 -14.18 -6.91
C GLU A 52 7.46 -14.33 -7.92
N HIS A 53 7.24 -13.87 -9.15
CA HIS A 53 8.27 -13.94 -10.21
C HIS A 53 9.43 -12.94 -10.03
N ASN A 54 9.29 -11.96 -9.14
CA ASN A 54 10.30 -10.95 -8.85
C ASN A 54 10.72 -10.95 -7.37
N PRO A 55 11.27 -12.07 -6.85
CA PRO A 55 11.54 -12.25 -5.42
C PRO A 55 12.63 -11.33 -4.87
N ASP A 56 13.45 -10.77 -5.74
CA ASP A 56 14.52 -9.81 -5.45
C ASP A 56 14.03 -8.35 -5.35
N CYS A 57 12.76 -8.11 -5.69
CA CYS A 57 12.13 -6.79 -5.55
C CYS A 57 11.25 -6.72 -4.30
N ALA A 58 11.28 -5.57 -3.61
CA ALA A 58 10.33 -5.26 -2.55
C ALA A 58 9.06 -4.66 -3.18
N MET A 59 7.92 -5.25 -2.88
CA MET A 59 6.62 -4.88 -3.44
C MET A 59 5.71 -4.29 -2.36
N ILE A 60 5.09 -3.17 -2.66
CA ILE A 60 3.98 -2.62 -1.87
C ILE A 60 2.73 -2.80 -2.73
N LEU A 61 1.83 -3.68 -2.31
CA LEU A 61 0.57 -3.92 -3.03
C LEU A 61 -0.56 -3.13 -2.37
N LEU A 62 -1.01 -2.07 -3.05
CA LEU A 62 -2.15 -1.27 -2.60
C LEU A 62 -3.44 -1.88 -3.14
N CYS A 63 -4.39 -2.16 -2.25
CA CYS A 63 -5.68 -2.72 -2.60
C CYS A 63 -6.81 -2.12 -1.76
N ASN A 64 -8.01 -2.21 -2.29
CA ASN A 64 -9.21 -1.86 -1.55
C ASN A 64 -9.44 -2.86 -0.40
N SER A 65 -9.95 -2.40 0.72
CA SER A 65 -10.21 -3.23 1.89
C SER A 65 -11.12 -4.43 1.58
N ALA A 66 -12.15 -4.22 0.75
CA ALA A 66 -13.08 -5.27 0.33
C ALA A 66 -12.44 -6.38 -0.51
N ALA A 67 -11.28 -6.13 -1.12
CA ALA A 67 -10.54 -7.13 -1.90
C ALA A 67 -9.64 -8.03 -1.01
N VAL A 68 -9.46 -7.68 0.26
CA VAL A 68 -8.70 -8.47 1.23
C VAL A 68 -9.60 -9.56 1.81
N THR A 69 -9.68 -10.67 1.10
CA THR A 69 -10.46 -11.87 1.49
C THR A 69 -9.55 -12.91 2.13
N GLU A 70 -10.14 -13.92 2.78
CA GLU A 70 -9.43 -15.11 3.28
C GLU A 70 -8.68 -15.84 2.15
N ASP A 71 -9.30 -15.95 0.97
CA ASP A 71 -8.68 -16.63 -0.19
C ASP A 71 -7.46 -15.83 -0.69
N PHE A 72 -7.57 -14.51 -0.80
CA PHE A 72 -6.45 -13.64 -1.13
C PHE A 72 -5.31 -13.77 -0.09
N ALA A 73 -5.63 -13.67 1.19
CA ALA A 73 -4.64 -13.76 2.25
C ALA A 73 -3.91 -15.10 2.24
N LYS A 74 -4.65 -16.20 2.07
CA LYS A 74 -4.09 -17.54 1.94
C LYS A 74 -3.18 -17.69 0.71
N ALA A 75 -3.58 -17.14 -0.43
CA ALA A 75 -2.76 -17.16 -1.64
C ALA A 75 -1.46 -16.35 -1.47
N ALA A 76 -1.49 -15.30 -0.65
CA ALA A 76 -0.35 -14.42 -0.39
C ALA A 76 0.65 -14.96 0.65
N GLU A 77 0.30 -15.98 1.45
CA GLU A 77 1.14 -16.50 2.55
C GLU A 77 2.55 -16.94 2.14
N SER A 78 2.72 -17.38 0.92
CA SER A 78 4.04 -17.83 0.42
C SER A 78 4.97 -16.70 0.03
N LEU A 79 4.44 -15.46 -0.09
CA LEU A 79 5.20 -14.30 -0.54
C LEU A 79 5.82 -13.56 0.66
N ASN A 80 7.13 -13.40 0.64
CA ASN A 80 7.90 -12.76 1.70
C ASN A 80 8.55 -11.41 1.28
N ASN A 81 8.28 -10.98 0.05
CA ASN A 81 8.80 -9.74 -0.53
C ASN A 81 7.70 -8.68 -0.74
N MET A 82 6.57 -8.82 -0.05
CA MET A 82 5.41 -7.97 -0.22
C MET A 82 4.92 -7.39 1.11
N LEU A 83 4.55 -6.10 1.06
CA LEU A 83 3.74 -5.43 2.06
C LEU A 83 2.39 -5.11 1.43
N ILE A 84 1.29 -5.40 2.13
CA ILE A 84 -0.06 -5.11 1.67
C ILE A 84 -0.53 -3.79 2.28
N GLY A 85 -0.78 -2.80 1.44
CA GLY A 85 -1.39 -1.53 1.82
C GLY A 85 -2.90 -1.61 1.63
N VAL A 86 -3.66 -1.50 2.72
CA VAL A 86 -5.13 -1.55 2.71
C VAL A 86 -5.69 -0.14 2.69
N ALA A 87 -6.59 0.14 1.75
CA ALA A 87 -7.30 1.42 1.71
C ALA A 87 -8.10 1.63 3.01
N TYR A 88 -8.00 2.83 3.58
CA TYR A 88 -8.73 3.18 4.79
C TYR A 88 -10.18 3.55 4.47
N ASP A 89 -11.11 2.69 4.90
CA ASP A 89 -12.55 2.81 4.78
C ASP A 89 -13.26 2.03 5.91
N ASP A 90 -14.57 1.89 5.83
CA ASP A 90 -15.39 1.24 6.88
C ASP A 90 -15.12 -0.27 7.04
N ASN A 91 -14.38 -0.90 6.13
CA ASN A 91 -14.07 -2.33 6.15
C ASN A 91 -12.59 -2.63 6.46
N THR A 92 -11.80 -1.61 6.76
CA THR A 92 -10.36 -1.73 6.94
C THR A 92 -9.97 -2.57 8.14
N ASP A 93 -10.72 -2.48 9.24
CA ASP A 93 -10.50 -3.28 10.44
C ASP A 93 -10.60 -4.79 10.15
N THR A 94 -11.65 -5.21 9.44
CA THR A 94 -11.84 -6.60 9.01
C THR A 94 -10.69 -7.06 8.12
N ALA A 95 -10.29 -6.25 7.13
CA ALA A 95 -9.19 -6.55 6.24
C ALA A 95 -7.85 -6.72 7.01
N CYS A 96 -7.55 -5.81 7.93
CA CYS A 96 -6.34 -5.90 8.76
C CYS A 96 -6.34 -7.15 9.66
N LEU A 97 -7.49 -7.54 10.20
CA LEU A 97 -7.61 -8.77 11.00
C LEU A 97 -7.32 -10.02 10.16
N VAL A 98 -7.89 -10.12 8.96
CA VAL A 98 -7.61 -11.22 8.02
C VAL A 98 -6.11 -11.31 7.73
N LEU A 99 -5.46 -10.21 7.38
CA LEU A 99 -4.03 -10.21 7.07
C LEU A 99 -3.17 -10.60 8.27
N ARG A 100 -3.55 -10.15 9.46
CA ARG A 100 -2.85 -10.49 10.71
C ARG A 100 -2.98 -11.99 11.03
N ASP A 101 -4.16 -12.57 10.87
CA ASP A 101 -4.40 -13.99 11.14
C ASP A 101 -3.57 -14.89 10.20
N HIS A 102 -3.33 -14.44 8.97
CA HIS A 102 -2.44 -15.07 8.00
C HIS A 102 -0.96 -14.65 8.13
N ARG A 103 -0.59 -13.84 9.16
CA ARG A 103 0.78 -13.37 9.43
C ARG A 103 1.43 -12.62 8.27
N LEU A 104 0.61 -11.94 7.48
CA LEU A 104 1.08 -11.10 6.38
C LEU A 104 1.50 -9.73 6.88
N LEU A 105 2.52 -9.16 6.26
CA LEU A 105 2.93 -7.79 6.54
C LEU A 105 1.94 -6.82 5.86
N TYR A 106 1.32 -5.97 6.66
CA TYR A 106 0.34 -5.02 6.16
C TYR A 106 0.51 -3.62 6.75
N SER A 107 -0.08 -2.66 6.09
CA SER A 107 -0.23 -1.29 6.52
C SER A 107 -1.53 -0.73 5.99
N ILE A 108 -1.88 0.49 6.33
CA ILE A 108 -3.03 1.20 5.79
C ILE A 108 -2.57 2.43 5.01
N TYR A 109 -3.36 2.82 4.01
CA TYR A 109 -3.17 4.08 3.31
C TYR A 109 -4.49 4.85 3.19
N ARG A 110 -4.39 6.17 3.23
CA ARG A 110 -5.51 7.08 2.98
C ARG A 110 -5.16 8.00 1.83
N MET A 111 -5.98 7.98 0.78
CA MET A 111 -5.99 9.05 -0.21
C MET A 111 -6.93 10.14 0.30
N TYR A 112 -6.55 11.41 0.20
CA TYR A 112 -7.35 12.52 0.74
C TYR A 112 -7.46 13.67 -0.23
N THR A 113 -8.61 14.32 -0.20
CA THR A 113 -8.94 15.60 -0.84
C THR A 113 -8.94 16.72 0.19
N ASP A 114 -9.21 17.97 -0.24
CA ASP A 114 -9.34 19.10 0.67
C ASP A 114 -10.42 18.91 1.76
N THR A 115 -11.49 18.18 1.43
CA THR A 115 -12.61 17.92 2.34
C THR A 115 -12.43 16.71 3.24
N GLU A 116 -11.49 15.83 2.93
CA GLU A 116 -11.25 14.57 3.66
C GLU A 116 -10.00 14.61 4.54
N SER A 117 -9.31 15.75 4.59
CA SER A 117 -8.09 15.91 5.38
C SER A 117 -8.33 15.92 6.91
N ASP A 118 -9.56 16.18 7.36
CA ASP A 118 -9.89 16.35 8.78
C ASP A 118 -9.61 15.09 9.61
N GLU A 119 -9.81 13.90 9.08
CA GLU A 119 -9.50 12.64 9.78
C GLU A 119 -8.00 12.49 10.05
N ILE A 120 -7.16 12.96 9.12
CA ILE A 120 -5.71 12.94 9.28
C ILE A 120 -5.30 14.01 10.29
N LEU A 121 -5.80 15.24 10.12
CA LEU A 121 -5.46 16.39 10.97
C LEU A 121 -5.94 16.22 12.43
N SER A 122 -7.06 15.55 12.65
CA SER A 122 -7.58 15.24 14.01
C SER A 122 -6.80 14.12 14.70
N GLY A 123 -5.97 13.39 13.99
CA GLY A 123 -5.24 12.22 14.49
C GLY A 123 -6.10 10.95 14.64
N SER A 124 -7.35 10.94 14.18
CA SER A 124 -8.20 9.74 14.25
C SER A 124 -7.66 8.62 13.38
N TYR A 125 -7.15 8.94 12.20
CA TYR A 125 -6.49 8.00 11.30
C TYR A 125 -5.23 7.36 11.94
N ALA A 126 -4.39 8.15 12.60
CA ALA A 126 -3.20 7.64 13.29
C ALA A 126 -3.57 6.71 14.45
N ARG A 127 -4.58 7.07 15.27
CA ARG A 127 -5.07 6.21 16.35
C ARG A 127 -5.60 4.87 15.85
N PHE A 128 -6.36 4.87 14.77
CA PHE A 128 -6.83 3.64 14.14
C PHE A 128 -5.65 2.75 13.71
N ALA A 129 -4.62 3.33 13.11
CA ALA A 129 -3.43 2.58 12.69
C ALA A 129 -2.69 1.94 13.88
N GLU A 130 -2.60 2.64 15.02
CA GLU A 130 -2.05 2.09 16.26
C GLU A 130 -2.88 0.93 16.79
N GLU A 131 -4.20 1.06 16.82
CA GLU A 131 -5.12 -0.02 17.24
C GLU A 131 -4.99 -1.26 16.34
N MET A 132 -4.78 -1.06 15.05
CA MET A 132 -4.57 -2.15 14.08
C MET A 132 -3.13 -2.66 14.05
N HIS A 133 -2.23 -2.13 14.88
CA HIS A 133 -0.81 -2.50 14.92
C HIS A 133 -0.09 -2.33 13.57
N CYS A 134 -0.48 -1.31 12.79
CA CYS A 134 0.19 -1.01 11.54
C CYS A 134 1.61 -0.48 11.81
N PRO A 135 2.65 -1.04 11.18
CA PRO A 135 4.04 -0.60 11.41
C PRO A 135 4.30 0.81 10.88
N PHE A 136 3.53 1.24 9.90
CA PHE A 136 3.53 2.60 9.36
C PHE A 136 2.20 2.88 8.66
N VAL A 137 1.96 4.13 8.32
CA VAL A 137 0.79 4.55 7.57
C VAL A 137 1.22 5.43 6.40
N ALA A 138 0.46 5.41 5.32
CA ALA A 138 0.67 6.28 4.18
C ALA A 138 -0.52 7.23 4.00
N VAL A 139 -0.21 8.49 3.73
CA VAL A 139 -1.21 9.49 3.33
C VAL A 139 -0.84 10.01 1.94
N LEU A 140 -1.78 9.93 1.02
CA LEU A 140 -1.59 10.28 -0.39
C LEU A 140 -2.54 11.41 -0.75
N ALA A 141 -1.98 12.56 -1.14
CA ALA A 141 -2.81 13.68 -1.61
C ALA A 141 -3.38 13.38 -2.99
N ASP A 142 -4.68 13.59 -3.17
CA ASP A 142 -5.28 13.63 -4.50
C ASP A 142 -4.59 14.73 -5.35
N PRO A 143 -4.40 14.53 -6.66
CA PRO A 143 -3.81 15.52 -7.53
C PRO A 143 -4.51 16.90 -7.51
N GLY A 144 -5.83 16.93 -7.25
CA GLY A 144 -6.63 18.14 -7.11
C GLY A 144 -6.56 18.80 -5.74
N CYS A 145 -5.88 18.21 -4.77
CA CYS A 145 -5.76 18.77 -3.42
C CYS A 145 -4.97 20.07 -3.41
N SER A 146 -5.46 21.08 -2.68
CA SER A 146 -4.81 22.40 -2.60
C SER A 146 -3.45 22.33 -1.92
N ALA A 147 -2.54 23.24 -2.31
CA ALA A 147 -1.19 23.28 -1.73
C ALA A 147 -1.22 23.53 -0.23
N SER A 148 -2.16 24.37 0.25
CA SER A 148 -2.30 24.70 1.69
C SER A 148 -2.72 23.47 2.52
N VAL A 149 -3.65 22.67 2.01
CA VAL A 149 -4.08 21.43 2.70
C VAL A 149 -2.95 20.40 2.70
N ARG A 150 -2.26 20.22 1.57
CA ARG A 150 -1.08 19.33 1.51
C ARG A 150 0.00 19.73 2.51
N GLU A 151 0.29 21.03 2.63
CA GLU A 151 1.26 21.53 3.60
C GLU A 151 0.83 21.29 5.05
N ASN A 152 -0.46 21.49 5.37
CA ASN A 152 -0.99 21.26 6.70
C ASN A 152 -0.94 19.76 7.07
N VAL A 153 -1.34 18.88 6.17
CA VAL A 153 -1.25 17.42 6.36
C VAL A 153 0.20 17.00 6.53
N TYR A 154 1.11 17.47 5.69
CA TYR A 154 2.54 17.20 5.81
C TYR A 154 3.08 17.59 7.19
N LYS A 155 2.79 18.79 7.67
CA LYS A 155 3.20 19.24 9.00
C LYS A 155 2.62 18.40 10.13
N ALA A 156 1.36 17.99 10.01
CA ALA A 156 0.70 17.13 10.99
C ALA A 156 1.34 15.73 11.04
N VAL A 157 1.63 15.14 9.88
CA VAL A 157 2.21 13.79 9.78
C VAL A 157 3.69 13.78 10.24
N VAL A 158 4.49 14.76 9.81
CA VAL A 158 5.91 14.84 10.17
C VAL A 158 6.10 15.33 11.62
N GLY A 159 5.18 16.18 12.12
CA GLY A 159 5.20 16.65 13.50
C GLY A 159 4.56 15.71 14.50
N ALA A 160 3.84 14.69 14.04
CA ALA A 160 3.34 13.63 14.90
C ALA A 160 4.55 12.79 15.33
N GLU A 161 5.00 12.95 16.57
CA GLU A 161 5.83 11.94 17.24
C GLU A 161 4.94 10.68 17.39
N ILE A 162 4.95 9.82 16.37
CA ILE A 162 4.46 8.46 16.54
C ILE A 162 5.49 7.82 17.47
N PRO A 163 5.12 7.44 18.70
CA PRO A 163 6.06 6.75 19.55
C PRO A 163 6.39 5.43 18.88
N TYR A 164 7.57 5.35 18.28
CA TYR A 164 8.15 4.08 17.93
C TYR A 164 8.41 3.36 19.25
N HIS A 165 7.49 2.50 19.64
CA HIS A 165 7.81 1.51 20.64
C HIS A 165 8.80 0.54 20.00
N SER A 166 10.08 0.80 20.24
CA SER A 166 11.15 -0.16 20.00
C SER A 166 10.86 -1.38 20.87
N TYR A 167 10.50 -2.49 20.26
CA TYR A 167 10.56 -3.81 20.85
C TYR A 167 11.94 -4.41 20.62
#